data_d2251771488289c600e9813b205f5e9e
#
_entry.id   d2251771488289c600e9813b205f5e9e
#
_cell.length_a   1.000
_cell.length_b   1.000
_cell.length_c   1.000
_cell.angle_alpha   90.00
_cell.angle_beta   90.00
_cell.angle_gamma   90.00
#
_symmetry.space_group_name_H-M   'P 1'
#
loop_
_entity.id
_entity.type
_entity.pdbx_description
1 polymer ?
#
loop_
_entity_poly.entity_id
_entity_poly.type
_entity_poly.pdbx_seq_one_letter_code
_entity_poly.pdbx_strand_id
1 'polypeptide(L)'
;MKTETVKLSQVQVNEANPRTITNEKFQKLVNSVLALPKMLELRPIVVDNMMVALGGNMRFRALTAISDLSEDELKSRLFSINDVKKKTEGERQALLTHWLRWRDSPTATIIKASELSDAEQREFIIKDNIGYGEWDTDSLTAQWDNEELVDWGIEFPDAENALNAQNGSGSGSEKQNSAPESSLFDRFIVPPFSILDTRKGYWQDRKKKWYDIIGDMGESRNDTLVTSLEIKYKDLYQRTREHRKELGISFKEYIEKYVSQEDLEKEQAKIVAQGVSILDPVMAEIVCRWFGQENGKAFDCFAGDSVFGFVAAYLGNDFTGVELREKQAALNNERVEGMNARYICDDGQNVAQHIEPESQDLLFSCPPYFDLEKYSDLPNDASNQGSYEDFIKILENAFTGAVSCLKENRFAAICVGDVRDKNTGFYYDFCGDIKRIFKQNGMRLYNEIILVEQTASTALRASRYMDSRKVAKTHQHLLVFFKGDPKKIKKEFPKIEYTEEDLSKTDSGETGSESEIE
;
A
#
# COMPACT_ATOMS: atom_id res chain seq x y z
N MET A 1 -11.52 -45.88 2.04
CA MET A 1 -10.06 -45.70 1.89
C MET A 1 -9.45 -45.53 3.28
N LYS A 2 -8.31 -46.21 3.54
CA LYS A 2 -7.60 -46.10 4.84
C LYS A 2 -6.29 -45.34 4.62
N THR A 3 -5.89 -44.58 5.64
CA THR A 3 -4.56 -43.95 5.66
C THR A 3 -3.49 -44.99 5.96
N GLU A 4 -2.36 -44.88 5.28
CA GLU A 4 -1.18 -45.72 5.47
C GLU A 4 0.04 -44.79 5.69
N THR A 5 0.98 -45.23 6.53
CA THR A 5 2.27 -44.55 6.66
C THR A 5 3.32 -45.33 5.86
N VAL A 6 3.97 -44.68 4.91
CA VAL A 6 4.97 -45.29 4.04
C VAL A 6 6.28 -44.51 4.11
N LYS A 7 7.38 -45.12 3.68
CA LYS A 7 8.65 -44.37 3.53
C LYS A 7 8.47 -43.28 2.47
N LEU A 8 8.98 -42.08 2.75
CA LEU A 8 8.90 -40.96 1.82
C LEU A 8 9.49 -41.29 0.43
N SER A 9 10.55 -42.08 0.40
CA SER A 9 11.21 -42.53 -0.84
C SER A 9 10.34 -43.46 -1.72
N GLN A 10 9.22 -43.94 -1.22
CA GLN A 10 8.31 -44.77 -2.01
C GLN A 10 7.27 -43.94 -2.78
N VAL A 11 7.09 -42.68 -2.41
CA VAL A 11 6.17 -41.75 -3.09
C VAL A 11 6.90 -41.04 -4.23
N GLN A 12 6.21 -40.87 -5.35
CA GLN A 12 6.76 -40.22 -6.56
C GLN A 12 6.01 -38.92 -6.84
N VAL A 13 6.75 -37.91 -7.32
CA VAL A 13 6.16 -36.66 -7.82
C VAL A 13 5.34 -36.95 -9.06
N ASN A 14 4.18 -36.33 -9.18
CA ASN A 14 3.44 -36.30 -10.42
C ASN A 14 3.90 -35.11 -11.28
N GLU A 15 4.77 -35.37 -12.24
CA GLU A 15 5.26 -34.36 -13.18
C GLU A 15 4.18 -33.80 -14.12
N ALA A 16 3.10 -34.57 -14.33
CA ALA A 16 1.95 -34.14 -15.13
C ALA A 16 0.97 -33.24 -14.36
N ASN A 17 1.22 -32.94 -13.08
CA ASN A 17 0.36 -32.03 -12.32
C ASN A 17 0.57 -30.57 -12.78
N PRO A 18 -0.45 -29.89 -13.33
CA PRO A 18 -0.31 -28.56 -13.91
C PRO A 18 -0.09 -27.45 -12.87
N ARG A 19 -0.26 -27.75 -11.57
CA ARG A 19 -0.14 -26.74 -10.52
C ARG A 19 1.30 -26.43 -10.21
N THR A 20 1.67 -25.16 -10.38
CA THR A 20 2.97 -24.60 -10.02
C THR A 20 2.88 -23.77 -8.74
N ILE A 21 4.00 -23.53 -8.10
CA ILE A 21 4.11 -22.70 -6.89
C ILE A 21 5.36 -21.85 -7.00
N THR A 22 5.30 -20.57 -6.63
CA THR A 22 6.48 -19.72 -6.55
C THR A 22 7.40 -20.18 -5.42
N ASN A 23 8.69 -19.83 -5.51
CA ASN A 23 9.63 -20.21 -4.46
C ASN A 23 9.23 -19.67 -3.10
N GLU A 24 8.78 -18.42 -3.03
CA GLU A 24 8.32 -17.79 -1.79
C GLU A 24 7.15 -18.56 -1.14
N LYS A 25 6.09 -18.85 -1.90
CA LYS A 25 4.94 -19.64 -1.43
C LYS A 25 5.36 -21.05 -1.02
N PHE A 26 6.31 -21.64 -1.72
CA PHE A 26 6.87 -22.94 -1.36
C PHE A 26 7.60 -22.87 -0.01
N GLN A 27 8.39 -21.83 0.24
CA GLN A 27 9.05 -21.65 1.54
C GLN A 27 8.05 -21.44 2.68
N LYS A 28 6.95 -20.70 2.46
CA LYS A 28 5.85 -20.57 3.43
C LYS A 28 5.20 -21.93 3.72
N LEU A 29 4.97 -22.76 2.69
CA LEU A 29 4.44 -24.11 2.88
C LEU A 29 5.38 -24.98 3.71
N VAL A 30 6.69 -24.97 3.43
CA VAL A 30 7.68 -25.71 4.23
C VAL A 30 7.66 -25.25 5.69
N ASN A 31 7.58 -23.95 5.94
CA ASN A 31 7.49 -23.40 7.29
C ASN A 31 6.18 -23.81 8.01
N SER A 32 5.06 -23.80 7.30
CA SER A 32 3.77 -24.24 7.83
C SER A 32 3.79 -25.74 8.22
N VAL A 33 4.39 -26.58 7.38
CA VAL A 33 4.57 -28.01 7.69
C VAL A 33 5.47 -28.20 8.91
N LEU A 34 6.58 -27.48 9.01
CA LEU A 34 7.50 -27.52 10.15
C LEU A 34 6.82 -27.09 11.48
N ALA A 35 5.99 -26.04 11.42
CA ALA A 35 5.32 -25.51 12.61
C ALA A 35 4.16 -26.39 13.11
N LEU A 36 3.48 -27.11 12.20
CA LEU A 36 2.29 -27.92 12.52
C LEU A 36 2.35 -29.31 11.85
N PRO A 37 3.25 -30.22 12.27
CA PRO A 37 3.39 -31.55 11.66
C PRO A 37 2.09 -32.40 11.70
N LYS A 38 1.22 -32.21 12.68
CA LYS A 38 -0.08 -32.90 12.78
C LYS A 38 -0.98 -32.68 11.55
N MET A 39 -0.78 -31.58 10.81
CA MET A 39 -1.53 -31.30 9.59
C MET A 39 -1.30 -32.38 8.51
N LEU A 40 -0.16 -33.05 8.50
CA LEU A 40 0.17 -34.13 7.56
C LEU A 40 -0.70 -35.37 7.77
N GLU A 41 -1.13 -35.64 9.01
CA GLU A 41 -2.06 -36.74 9.35
C GLU A 41 -3.49 -36.40 8.93
N LEU A 42 -3.87 -35.13 9.08
CA LEU A 42 -5.21 -34.62 8.73
C LEU A 42 -5.42 -34.42 7.22
N ARG A 43 -4.34 -34.19 6.48
CA ARG A 43 -4.35 -34.01 5.03
C ARG A 43 -3.30 -34.91 4.36
N PRO A 44 -3.56 -36.23 4.27
CA PRO A 44 -2.64 -37.19 3.68
C PRO A 44 -2.38 -36.92 2.19
N ILE A 45 -1.30 -37.46 1.66
CA ILE A 45 -0.99 -37.42 0.23
C ILE A 45 -1.82 -38.51 -0.46
N VAL A 46 -2.56 -38.15 -1.50
CA VAL A 46 -3.32 -39.13 -2.30
C VAL A 46 -2.43 -39.65 -3.42
N VAL A 47 -2.26 -40.96 -3.50
CA VAL A 47 -1.41 -41.62 -4.51
C VAL A 47 -2.19 -42.63 -5.33
N ASP A 48 -1.74 -42.88 -6.55
CA ASP A 48 -2.24 -43.99 -7.38
C ASP A 48 -1.63 -45.33 -6.94
N ASN A 49 -1.91 -46.40 -7.72
CA ASN A 49 -1.38 -47.74 -7.47
C ASN A 49 0.16 -47.84 -7.66
N MET A 50 0.76 -46.90 -8.40
CA MET A 50 2.20 -46.81 -8.65
C MET A 50 2.91 -45.87 -7.68
N MET A 51 2.18 -45.38 -6.64
CA MET A 51 2.70 -44.44 -5.64
C MET A 51 3.00 -43.03 -6.19
N VAL A 52 2.41 -42.66 -7.35
CA VAL A 52 2.49 -41.32 -7.91
C VAL A 52 1.46 -40.41 -7.24
N ALA A 53 1.87 -39.22 -6.78
CA ALA A 53 1.00 -38.31 -6.06
C ALA A 53 -0.07 -37.68 -6.97
N LEU A 54 -1.32 -38.02 -6.79
CA LEU A 54 -2.48 -37.42 -7.43
C LEU A 54 -2.90 -36.13 -6.73
N GLY A 55 -2.84 -36.08 -5.39
CA GLY A 55 -3.13 -34.93 -4.53
C GLY A 55 -2.06 -34.74 -3.47
N GLY A 56 -1.77 -33.47 -3.10
CA GLY A 56 -0.76 -33.16 -2.10
C GLY A 56 0.68 -33.14 -2.62
N ASN A 57 0.90 -32.97 -3.91
CA ASN A 57 2.21 -32.92 -4.57
C ASN A 57 3.16 -31.91 -3.91
N MET A 58 2.65 -30.71 -3.56
CA MET A 58 3.47 -29.67 -2.92
C MET A 58 3.86 -30.04 -1.49
N ARG A 59 2.98 -30.74 -0.75
CA ARG A 59 3.32 -31.28 0.59
C ARG A 59 4.39 -32.35 0.51
N PHE A 60 4.32 -33.22 -0.48
CA PHE A 60 5.36 -34.22 -0.75
C PHE A 60 6.72 -33.53 -1.03
N ARG A 61 6.75 -32.53 -1.92
CA ARG A 61 7.96 -31.73 -2.20
C ARG A 61 8.48 -31.03 -0.94
N ALA A 62 7.58 -30.47 -0.10
CA ALA A 62 7.97 -29.84 1.16
C ALA A 62 8.61 -30.85 2.13
N LEU A 63 8.06 -32.06 2.25
CA LEU A 63 8.65 -33.13 3.05
C LEU A 63 10.03 -33.55 2.52
N THR A 64 10.18 -33.66 1.20
CA THR A 64 11.50 -33.94 0.58
C THR A 64 12.50 -32.84 0.92
N ALA A 65 12.11 -31.57 0.77
CA ALA A 65 12.97 -30.44 1.12
C ALA A 65 13.37 -30.43 2.62
N ILE A 66 12.46 -30.84 3.52
CA ILE A 66 12.76 -30.95 4.95
C ILE A 66 13.71 -32.11 5.21
N SER A 67 13.58 -33.25 4.51
CA SER A 67 14.48 -34.41 4.67
C SER A 67 15.92 -34.10 4.27
N ASP A 68 16.11 -33.18 3.35
CA ASP A 68 17.41 -32.78 2.80
C ASP A 68 18.15 -31.74 3.69
N LEU A 69 17.47 -31.12 4.66
CA LEU A 69 18.09 -30.16 5.57
C LEU A 69 19.09 -30.85 6.52
N SER A 70 20.23 -30.24 6.75
CA SER A 70 21.11 -30.60 7.86
C SER A 70 20.43 -30.34 9.22
N GLU A 71 20.98 -30.87 10.31
CA GLU A 71 20.46 -30.64 11.66
C GLU A 71 20.46 -29.15 12.03
N ASP A 72 21.56 -28.46 11.72
CA ASP A 72 21.71 -27.04 12.02
C ASP A 72 20.76 -26.16 11.18
N GLU A 73 20.59 -26.48 9.91
CA GLU A 73 19.64 -25.78 9.04
C GLU A 73 18.19 -26.00 9.49
N LEU A 74 17.83 -27.23 9.83
CA LEU A 74 16.50 -27.57 10.35
C LEU A 74 16.20 -26.79 11.64
N LYS A 75 17.16 -26.79 12.60
CA LYS A 75 17.03 -26.06 13.86
C LYS A 75 16.93 -24.57 13.64
N SER A 76 17.81 -23.99 12.83
CA SER A 76 17.82 -22.57 12.51
C SER A 76 16.50 -22.15 11.87
N ARG A 77 16.05 -22.89 10.86
CA ARG A 77 14.81 -22.63 10.15
C ARG A 77 13.58 -22.77 11.06
N LEU A 78 13.49 -23.87 11.83
CA LEU A 78 12.37 -24.11 12.73
C LEU A 78 12.21 -22.97 13.76
N PHE A 79 13.32 -22.52 14.34
CA PHE A 79 13.31 -21.48 15.37
C PHE A 79 13.18 -20.05 14.80
N SER A 80 13.30 -19.87 13.49
CA SER A 80 13.02 -18.61 12.82
C SER A 80 11.54 -18.36 12.56
N ILE A 81 10.71 -19.43 12.55
CA ILE A 81 9.27 -19.36 12.26
C ILE A 81 8.54 -18.60 13.40
N ASN A 82 7.74 -17.60 13.05
CA ASN A 82 7.05 -16.74 14.02
C ASN A 82 6.15 -17.53 14.98
N ASP A 83 5.35 -18.47 14.45
CA ASP A 83 4.49 -19.32 15.28
C ASP A 83 5.28 -20.22 16.25
N VAL A 84 6.47 -20.64 15.85
CA VAL A 84 7.35 -21.43 16.71
C VAL A 84 8.02 -20.54 17.76
N LYS A 85 8.36 -19.29 17.44
CA LYS A 85 8.90 -18.31 18.41
C LYS A 85 7.92 -18.01 19.55
N LYS A 86 6.61 -18.00 19.26
CA LYS A 86 5.54 -17.77 20.26
C LYS A 86 5.36 -18.96 21.23
N LYS A 87 5.89 -20.14 20.93
CA LYS A 87 5.79 -21.35 21.76
C LYS A 87 6.77 -21.33 22.93
N THR A 88 6.45 -22.09 23.97
CA THR A 88 7.36 -22.31 25.10
C THR A 88 8.62 -23.06 24.65
N GLU A 89 9.70 -22.94 25.42
CA GLU A 89 10.97 -23.62 25.12
C GLU A 89 10.79 -25.14 25.04
N GLY A 90 9.97 -25.73 25.93
CA GLY A 90 9.65 -27.15 25.91
C GLY A 90 8.94 -27.60 24.63
N GLU A 91 7.97 -26.81 24.13
CA GLU A 91 7.26 -27.08 22.88
C GLU A 91 8.17 -26.95 21.67
N ARG A 92 9.04 -25.94 21.65
CA ARG A 92 10.05 -25.75 20.59
C ARG A 92 10.99 -26.95 20.51
N GLN A 93 11.48 -27.39 21.67
CA GLN A 93 12.38 -28.54 21.75
C GLN A 93 11.67 -29.85 21.37
N ALA A 94 10.39 -30.02 21.71
CA ALA A 94 9.59 -31.15 21.29
C ALA A 94 9.41 -31.21 19.77
N LEU A 95 9.14 -30.06 19.11
CA LEU A 95 9.06 -29.96 17.66
C LEU A 95 10.40 -30.31 16.99
N LEU A 96 11.51 -29.78 17.50
CA LEU A 96 12.83 -30.10 16.98
C LEU A 96 13.12 -31.61 17.09
N THR A 97 12.86 -32.20 18.24
CA THR A 97 13.02 -33.64 18.48
C THR A 97 12.17 -34.48 17.54
N HIS A 98 10.90 -34.04 17.29
CA HIS A 98 10.03 -34.70 16.33
C HIS A 98 10.63 -34.72 14.92
N TRP A 99 11.09 -33.58 14.42
CA TRP A 99 11.63 -33.47 13.07
C TRP A 99 12.99 -34.17 12.90
N LEU A 100 13.85 -34.15 13.92
CA LEU A 100 15.11 -34.89 13.90
C LEU A 100 14.85 -36.41 13.80
N ARG A 101 13.94 -36.95 14.61
CA ARG A 101 13.55 -38.38 14.53
C ARG A 101 12.91 -38.72 13.20
N TRP A 102 12.04 -37.85 12.68
CA TRP A 102 11.41 -38.06 11.38
C TRP A 102 12.44 -38.09 10.25
N ARG A 103 13.44 -37.21 10.30
CA ARG A 103 14.51 -37.16 9.30
C ARG A 103 15.36 -38.44 9.26
N ASP A 104 15.58 -39.10 10.37
CA ASP A 104 16.30 -40.36 10.42
C ASP A 104 15.60 -41.49 9.63
N SER A 105 14.29 -41.43 9.54
CA SER A 105 13.49 -42.37 8.73
C SER A 105 12.25 -41.63 8.17
N PRO A 106 12.43 -40.84 7.10
CA PRO A 106 11.35 -40.01 6.56
C PRO A 106 10.16 -40.84 6.06
N THR A 107 8.98 -40.47 6.53
CA THR A 107 7.73 -41.13 6.18
C THR A 107 6.69 -40.13 5.70
N ALA A 108 5.69 -40.60 4.96
CA ALA A 108 4.52 -39.83 4.56
C ALA A 108 3.24 -40.59 4.88
N THR A 109 2.21 -39.88 5.34
CA THR A 109 0.86 -40.42 5.46
C THR A 109 0.18 -40.32 4.09
N ILE A 110 -0.28 -41.42 3.56
CA ILE A 110 -0.91 -41.52 2.24
C ILE A 110 -2.31 -42.13 2.29
N ILE A 111 -3.06 -41.87 1.23
CA ILE A 111 -4.27 -42.60 0.86
C ILE A 111 -4.07 -43.13 -0.57
N LYS A 112 -4.29 -44.44 -0.77
CA LYS A 112 -4.29 -45.01 -2.12
C LYS A 112 -5.65 -44.81 -2.78
N ALA A 113 -5.64 -44.20 -3.96
CA ALA A 113 -6.81 -44.00 -4.80
C ALA A 113 -7.03 -45.18 -5.78
N SER A 114 -6.81 -46.39 -5.30
CA SER A 114 -6.90 -47.64 -6.11
C SER A 114 -8.28 -47.92 -6.68
N GLU A 115 -9.33 -47.27 -6.17
CA GLU A 115 -10.70 -47.41 -6.63
C GLU A 115 -11.04 -46.47 -7.82
N LEU A 116 -10.16 -45.50 -8.13
CA LEU A 116 -10.39 -44.58 -9.22
C LEU A 116 -9.84 -45.11 -10.55
N SER A 117 -10.64 -45.02 -11.59
CA SER A 117 -10.20 -45.22 -12.97
C SER A 117 -9.22 -44.10 -13.41
N ASP A 118 -8.46 -44.30 -14.47
CA ASP A 118 -7.52 -43.30 -15.01
C ASP A 118 -8.21 -41.95 -15.35
N ALA A 119 -9.45 -42.00 -15.83
CA ALA A 119 -10.24 -40.81 -16.11
C ALA A 119 -10.61 -40.05 -14.82
N GLU A 120 -11.04 -40.76 -13.77
CA GLU A 120 -11.37 -40.20 -12.46
C GLU A 120 -10.13 -39.67 -11.75
N GLN A 121 -8.97 -40.28 -11.91
CA GLN A 121 -7.72 -39.80 -11.36
C GLN A 121 -7.32 -38.44 -12.00
N ARG A 122 -7.48 -38.30 -13.31
CA ARG A 122 -7.26 -37.02 -14.01
C ARG A 122 -8.25 -35.94 -13.53
N GLU A 123 -9.51 -36.30 -13.40
CA GLU A 123 -10.54 -35.40 -12.88
C GLU A 123 -10.22 -34.98 -11.43
N PHE A 124 -9.78 -35.92 -10.59
CA PHE A 124 -9.38 -35.67 -9.22
C PHE A 124 -8.23 -34.66 -9.13
N ILE A 125 -7.16 -34.82 -9.94
CA ILE A 125 -6.02 -33.88 -9.97
C ILE A 125 -6.49 -32.45 -10.20
N ILE A 126 -7.44 -32.24 -11.10
CA ILE A 126 -7.97 -30.90 -11.37
C ILE A 126 -8.86 -30.41 -10.22
N LYS A 127 -9.83 -31.22 -9.79
CA LYS A 127 -10.79 -30.86 -8.73
C LYS A 127 -10.15 -30.60 -7.37
N ASP A 128 -9.10 -31.34 -7.00
CA ASP A 128 -8.34 -31.14 -5.75
C ASP A 128 -7.57 -29.80 -5.74
N ASN A 129 -7.33 -29.25 -6.92
CA ASN A 129 -6.60 -27.98 -7.09
C ASN A 129 -7.52 -26.76 -7.35
N ILE A 130 -8.83 -26.95 -7.53
CA ILE A 130 -9.80 -25.86 -7.69
C ILE A 130 -10.26 -25.39 -6.30
N GLY A 131 -9.99 -24.13 -5.97
CA GLY A 131 -10.56 -23.48 -4.79
C GLY A 131 -12.01 -23.06 -5.06
N TYR A 132 -12.99 -23.81 -4.58
CA TYR A 132 -14.41 -23.46 -4.73
C TYR A 132 -14.91 -22.46 -3.71
N GLY A 133 -14.13 -22.15 -2.69
CA GLY A 133 -14.46 -21.20 -1.64
C GLY A 133 -13.69 -19.91 -1.79
N GLU A 134 -14.36 -18.79 -1.51
CA GLU A 134 -13.73 -17.50 -1.31
C GLU A 134 -13.60 -17.25 0.20
N TRP A 135 -12.53 -16.58 0.60
CA TRP A 135 -12.36 -16.15 1.97
C TRP A 135 -13.22 -14.90 2.20
N ASP A 136 -14.10 -14.94 3.18
CA ASP A 136 -14.69 -13.72 3.73
C ASP A 136 -13.60 -12.99 4.52
N THR A 137 -12.94 -12.05 3.86
CA THR A 137 -11.82 -11.31 4.41
C THR A 137 -12.21 -10.49 5.64
N ASP A 138 -13.45 -10.01 5.70
CA ASP A 138 -13.93 -9.23 6.84
C ASP A 138 -14.10 -10.12 8.07
N SER A 139 -14.63 -11.32 7.89
CA SER A 139 -14.73 -12.32 8.96
C SER A 139 -13.38 -12.86 9.40
N LEU A 140 -12.43 -13.05 8.48
CA LEU A 140 -11.07 -13.48 8.79
C LEU A 140 -10.35 -12.43 9.64
N THR A 141 -10.30 -11.18 9.17
CA THR A 141 -9.59 -10.09 9.86
C THR A 141 -10.25 -9.68 11.19
N ALA A 142 -11.52 -10.02 11.39
CA ALA A 142 -12.22 -9.80 12.64
C ALA A 142 -11.92 -10.85 13.72
N GLN A 143 -11.51 -12.07 13.33
CA GLN A 143 -11.36 -13.23 14.23
C GLN A 143 -9.93 -13.73 14.38
N TRP A 144 -9.05 -13.42 13.45
CA TRP A 144 -7.65 -13.83 13.44
C TRP A 144 -6.72 -12.64 13.25
N ASP A 145 -5.50 -12.77 13.75
CA ASP A 145 -4.44 -11.79 13.56
C ASP A 145 -3.96 -11.78 12.10
N ASN A 146 -3.85 -10.60 11.50
CA ASN A 146 -3.49 -10.45 10.10
C ASN A 146 -2.06 -10.94 9.79
N GLU A 147 -1.13 -10.81 10.73
CA GLU A 147 0.24 -11.30 10.56
C GLU A 147 0.26 -12.82 10.56
N GLU A 148 -0.53 -13.45 11.45
CA GLU A 148 -0.69 -14.91 11.48
C GLU A 148 -1.33 -15.44 10.19
N LEU A 149 -2.36 -14.77 9.67
CA LEU A 149 -3.00 -15.17 8.41
C LEU A 149 -2.03 -15.13 7.22
N VAL A 150 -1.19 -14.10 7.15
CA VAL A 150 -0.15 -13.99 6.10
C VAL A 150 0.95 -15.03 6.28
N ASP A 151 1.39 -15.28 7.52
CA ASP A 151 2.38 -16.32 7.82
C ASP A 151 1.85 -17.73 7.49
N TRP A 152 0.54 -17.97 7.65
CA TRP A 152 -0.11 -19.24 7.28
C TRP A 152 -0.40 -19.37 5.79
N GLY A 153 -0.10 -18.32 4.99
CA GLY A 153 -0.21 -18.34 3.54
C GLY A 153 -1.56 -17.87 3.01
N ILE A 154 -2.39 -17.23 3.83
CA ILE A 154 -3.56 -16.51 3.32
C ILE A 154 -3.04 -15.31 2.50
N GLU A 155 -3.41 -15.31 1.24
CA GLU A 155 -3.26 -14.14 0.37
C GLU A 155 -4.60 -13.41 0.38
N PHE A 156 -4.60 -12.20 0.88
CA PHE A 156 -5.71 -11.30 0.63
C PHE A 156 -5.76 -11.08 -0.88
N PRO A 157 -6.93 -11.18 -1.54
CA PRO A 157 -7.02 -11.28 -2.99
C PRO A 157 -6.26 -10.14 -3.66
N ASP A 158 -5.14 -10.49 -4.27
CA ASP A 158 -4.29 -9.60 -5.03
C ASP A 158 -4.85 -9.40 -6.44
N ALA A 159 -4.65 -8.20 -6.98
CA ALA A 159 -4.99 -7.88 -8.37
C ALA A 159 -4.31 -8.84 -9.38
N GLU A 160 -3.22 -9.48 -9.00
CA GLU A 160 -2.47 -10.46 -9.78
C GLU A 160 -3.29 -11.72 -10.12
N ASN A 161 -4.11 -12.21 -9.17
CA ASN A 161 -4.97 -13.38 -9.41
C ASN A 161 -6.16 -13.07 -10.33
N ALA A 162 -6.64 -11.84 -10.34
CA ALA A 162 -7.70 -11.41 -11.25
C ALA A 162 -7.21 -11.31 -12.71
N LEU A 163 -5.94 -10.94 -12.92
CA LEU A 163 -5.30 -10.85 -14.24
C LEU A 163 -5.03 -12.21 -14.86
N ASN A 164 -4.56 -13.18 -14.06
CA ASN A 164 -4.32 -14.54 -14.53
C ASN A 164 -5.61 -15.31 -14.84
N ALA A 165 -6.72 -14.99 -14.18
CA ALA A 165 -8.03 -15.59 -14.46
C ALA A 165 -8.67 -15.07 -15.76
N GLN A 166 -8.37 -13.86 -16.19
CA GLN A 166 -8.89 -13.29 -17.45
C GLN A 166 -8.10 -13.71 -18.70
N ASN A 167 -6.84 -14.12 -18.53
CA ASN A 167 -5.99 -14.58 -19.64
C ASN A 167 -6.13 -16.08 -19.96
N GLY A 168 -7.01 -16.80 -19.26
CA GLY A 168 -7.22 -18.26 -19.40
C GLY A 168 -8.17 -18.73 -20.48
N SER A 169 -8.60 -17.92 -21.44
CA SER A 169 -9.46 -18.37 -22.54
C SER A 169 -8.99 -17.84 -23.88
N GLY A 170 -8.18 -18.61 -24.59
CA GLY A 170 -7.81 -18.34 -25.98
C GLY A 170 -6.77 -19.31 -26.52
N SER A 171 -7.25 -20.40 -27.12
CA SER A 171 -6.66 -21.30 -28.12
C SER A 171 -5.21 -21.10 -28.56
N GLY A 172 -4.51 -22.22 -28.65
CA GLY A 172 -3.13 -22.41 -29.04
C GLY A 172 -2.69 -21.76 -30.35
N SER A 173 -1.48 -21.30 -30.31
CA SER A 173 -0.51 -21.36 -31.39
C SER A 173 0.89 -21.25 -30.80
N GLU A 174 1.74 -22.21 -31.16
CA GLU A 174 3.17 -22.21 -30.85
C GLU A 174 3.82 -20.89 -31.26
N LYS A 175 4.49 -20.22 -30.34
CA LYS A 175 5.49 -19.19 -30.64
C LYS A 175 6.73 -19.37 -29.78
N GLN A 176 7.83 -19.32 -30.49
CA GLN A 176 9.21 -19.42 -30.12
C GLN A 176 9.61 -18.61 -28.89
N ASN A 177 10.60 -19.12 -28.17
CA ASN A 177 11.38 -18.53 -27.08
C ASN A 177 11.60 -17.01 -27.23
N SER A 178 10.84 -16.25 -26.47
CA SER A 178 11.20 -14.89 -26.04
C SER A 178 11.26 -14.90 -24.51
N ALA A 179 12.20 -14.12 -23.96
CA ALA A 179 12.37 -13.95 -22.52
C ALA A 179 11.02 -13.68 -21.83
N PRO A 180 10.80 -14.12 -20.56
CA PRO A 180 9.54 -13.88 -19.86
C PRO A 180 9.25 -12.39 -19.87
N GLU A 181 8.07 -11.98 -20.38
CA GLU A 181 7.57 -10.61 -20.26
C GLU A 181 7.52 -10.27 -18.76
N SER A 182 8.21 -9.21 -18.36
CA SER A 182 8.18 -8.70 -17.00
C SER A 182 6.73 -8.44 -16.58
N SER A 183 6.39 -8.76 -15.34
CA SER A 183 5.03 -8.55 -14.82
C SER A 183 4.65 -7.07 -14.90
N LEU A 184 3.34 -6.75 -14.90
CA LEU A 184 2.91 -5.34 -14.88
C LEU A 184 3.41 -4.61 -13.63
N PHE A 185 3.64 -5.33 -12.53
CA PHE A 185 4.23 -4.77 -11.30
C PHE A 185 5.69 -4.38 -11.51
N ASP A 186 6.49 -5.28 -12.10
CA ASP A 186 7.92 -5.03 -12.35
C ASP A 186 8.14 -3.84 -13.30
N ARG A 187 7.14 -3.59 -14.15
CA ARG A 187 7.23 -2.56 -15.17
C ARG A 187 6.64 -1.21 -14.77
N PHE A 188 5.58 -1.19 -13.92
CA PHE A 188 4.79 0.01 -13.64
C PHE A 188 4.65 0.32 -12.14
N ILE A 189 5.34 -0.37 -11.24
CA ILE A 189 5.23 -0.28 -9.77
C ILE A 189 3.94 -0.94 -9.27
N VAL A 190 2.83 -0.63 -9.88
CA VAL A 190 1.49 -1.23 -9.70
C VAL A 190 0.83 -1.36 -11.05
N PRO A 191 -0.10 -2.30 -11.26
CA PRO A 191 -0.83 -2.40 -12.52
C PRO A 191 -1.56 -1.09 -12.84
N PRO A 192 -1.40 -0.54 -14.06
CA PRO A 192 -1.92 0.78 -14.42
C PRO A 192 -3.43 0.74 -14.71
N PHE A 193 -4.22 0.50 -13.68
CA PHE A 193 -5.68 0.49 -13.76
C PHE A 193 -6.28 1.78 -13.21
N SER A 194 -7.54 2.06 -13.57
CA SER A 194 -8.27 3.21 -13.07
C SER A 194 -8.70 3.10 -11.60
N ILE A 195 -8.52 1.94 -10.97
CA ILE A 195 -8.73 1.74 -9.54
C ILE A 195 -7.42 1.19 -8.96
N LEU A 196 -6.83 1.94 -8.03
CA LEU A 196 -5.64 1.55 -7.29
C LEU A 196 -6.02 1.35 -5.82
N ASP A 197 -5.73 0.18 -5.30
CA ASP A 197 -6.07 -0.17 -3.91
C ASP A 197 -4.86 0.01 -3.01
N THR A 198 -4.81 1.12 -2.27
CA THR A 198 -3.71 1.46 -1.37
C THR A 198 -3.62 0.53 -0.15
N ARG A 199 -4.62 -0.33 0.07
CA ARG A 199 -4.68 -1.29 1.20
C ARG A 199 -3.90 -2.57 0.90
N LYS A 200 -3.54 -2.83 -0.36
CA LYS A 200 -2.88 -4.05 -0.80
C LYS A 200 -1.45 -4.18 -0.29
N GLY A 201 -1.01 -5.41 -0.05
CA GLY A 201 0.31 -5.73 0.50
C GLY A 201 1.43 -5.07 -0.29
N TYR A 202 1.44 -5.18 -1.62
CA TYR A 202 2.45 -4.55 -2.48
C TYR A 202 2.53 -3.02 -2.32
N TRP A 203 1.38 -2.33 -2.12
CA TRP A 203 1.35 -0.90 -1.87
C TRP A 203 1.94 -0.55 -0.50
N GLN A 204 1.52 -1.31 0.54
CA GLN A 204 1.98 -1.09 1.90
C GLN A 204 3.48 -1.40 2.06
N ASP A 205 3.98 -2.44 1.42
CA ASP A 205 5.40 -2.78 1.40
C ASP A 205 6.23 -1.69 0.71
N ARG A 206 5.73 -1.17 -0.42
CA ARG A 206 6.36 -0.05 -1.12
C ARG A 206 6.35 1.22 -0.28
N LYS A 207 5.23 1.51 0.37
CA LYS A 207 5.08 2.65 1.28
C LYS A 207 6.04 2.56 2.45
N LYS A 208 6.23 1.37 3.03
CA LYS A 208 7.20 1.14 4.09
C LYS A 208 8.64 1.40 3.62
N LYS A 209 9.02 0.90 2.44
CA LYS A 209 10.34 1.19 1.84
C LYS A 209 10.57 2.70 1.70
N TRP A 210 9.56 3.45 1.24
CA TRP A 210 9.65 4.92 1.18
C TRP A 210 9.80 5.56 2.56
N TYR A 211 9.09 5.09 3.56
CA TYR A 211 9.23 5.61 4.93
C TYR A 211 10.61 5.35 5.52
N ASP A 212 11.19 4.18 5.23
CA ASP A 212 12.55 3.85 5.64
C ASP A 212 13.60 4.78 4.97
N ILE A 213 13.35 5.23 3.74
CA ILE A 213 14.21 6.17 3.00
C ILE A 213 14.02 7.62 3.47
N ILE A 214 12.77 8.07 3.61
CA ILE A 214 12.43 9.46 3.97
C ILE A 214 12.76 9.74 5.45
N GLY A 215 12.66 8.73 6.31
CA GLY A 215 12.84 8.89 7.77
C GLY A 215 11.64 9.57 8.44
N ASP A 216 11.90 10.41 9.45
CA ASP A 216 10.86 11.11 10.19
C ASP A 216 10.15 12.16 9.32
N MET A 217 8.86 11.96 9.09
CA MET A 217 8.03 12.81 8.22
C MET A 217 7.31 13.94 8.97
N GLY A 218 7.54 14.08 10.25
CA GLY A 218 7.34 15.29 10.95
C GLY A 218 6.16 15.61 11.80
N GLU A 219 6.55 16.27 12.83
CA GLU A 219 5.71 16.74 13.94
C GLU A 219 4.81 17.93 13.59
N SER A 220 5.07 18.66 12.48
CA SER A 220 4.46 19.97 12.26
C SER A 220 2.94 19.97 12.00
N ARG A 221 2.33 18.80 11.77
CA ARG A 221 0.89 18.67 11.52
C ARG A 221 0.08 18.18 12.71
N ASN A 222 0.73 17.79 13.82
CA ASN A 222 0.02 17.31 15.00
C ASN A 222 -0.93 18.36 15.59
N ASP A 223 -0.67 19.64 15.34
CA ASP A 223 -1.46 20.77 15.86
C ASP A 223 -2.59 21.22 14.93
N THR A 224 -2.63 20.75 13.68
CA THR A 224 -3.54 21.28 12.64
C THR A 224 -4.77 20.41 12.35
N LEU A 225 -4.80 19.16 12.84
CA LEU A 225 -5.98 18.31 12.64
C LEU A 225 -7.13 18.72 13.56
N VAL A 226 -8.23 19.18 12.99
CA VAL A 226 -9.52 19.34 13.69
C VAL A 226 -10.12 17.94 13.93
N THR A 227 -9.47 17.16 14.77
CA THR A 227 -10.05 15.92 15.30
C THR A 227 -10.95 16.26 16.48
N SER A 228 -12.12 15.61 16.55
CA SER A 228 -12.96 15.76 17.76
C SER A 228 -12.14 15.36 18.99
N LEU A 229 -12.35 16.06 20.10
CA LEU A 229 -11.62 15.81 21.36
C LEU A 229 -11.68 14.33 21.77
N GLU A 230 -12.75 13.62 21.41
CA GLU A 230 -12.95 12.20 21.69
C GLU A 230 -11.99 11.30 20.90
N ILE A 231 -11.60 11.71 19.70
CA ILE A 231 -10.62 11.02 18.86
C ILE A 231 -9.23 11.45 19.29
N LYS A 232 -9.02 12.76 19.48
CA LYS A 232 -7.73 13.32 19.91
C LYS A 232 -7.24 12.71 21.22
N TYR A 233 -8.15 12.45 22.16
CA TYR A 233 -7.84 11.90 23.47
C TYR A 233 -8.62 10.59 23.72
N LYS A 234 -8.49 9.63 22.79
CA LYS A 234 -9.27 8.38 22.78
C LYS A 234 -9.20 7.59 24.08
N ASP A 235 -8.00 7.41 24.63
CA ASP A 235 -7.81 6.65 25.86
C ASP A 235 -8.38 7.39 27.07
N LEU A 236 -8.21 8.69 27.12
CA LEU A 236 -8.81 9.53 28.15
C LEU A 236 -10.34 9.52 28.03
N TYR A 237 -10.87 9.60 26.81
CA TYR A 237 -12.30 9.50 26.53
C TYR A 237 -12.91 8.18 27.00
N GLN A 238 -12.23 7.07 26.81
CA GLN A 238 -12.68 5.75 27.25
C GLN A 238 -12.59 5.61 28.77
N ARG A 239 -11.45 5.97 29.37
CA ARG A 239 -11.23 5.86 30.82
C ARG A 239 -12.21 6.72 31.64
N THR A 240 -12.63 7.86 31.10
CA THR A 240 -13.50 8.80 31.81
C THR A 240 -14.99 8.58 31.54
N ARG A 241 -15.35 7.60 30.71
CA ARG A 241 -16.73 7.39 30.23
C ARG A 241 -17.75 7.24 31.36
N GLU A 242 -17.49 6.38 32.34
CA GLU A 242 -18.42 6.12 33.44
C GLU A 242 -18.53 7.35 34.35
N HIS A 243 -17.39 7.96 34.72
CA HIS A 243 -17.39 9.15 35.56
C HIS A 243 -18.11 10.36 34.92
N ARG A 244 -17.95 10.54 33.59
CA ARG A 244 -18.69 11.57 32.86
C ARG A 244 -20.20 11.29 32.81
N LYS A 245 -20.58 10.02 32.72
CA LYS A 245 -21.98 9.60 32.77
C LYS A 245 -22.61 9.86 34.13
N GLU A 246 -21.89 9.60 35.21
CA GLU A 246 -22.32 9.91 36.58
C GLU A 246 -22.51 11.43 36.81
N LEU A 247 -21.61 12.23 36.24
CA LEU A 247 -21.64 13.68 36.35
C LEU A 247 -22.64 14.35 35.36
N GLY A 248 -23.12 13.60 34.36
CA GLY A 248 -24.04 14.12 33.34
C GLY A 248 -23.44 15.19 32.43
N ILE A 249 -22.09 15.19 32.23
CA ILE A 249 -21.38 16.22 31.47
C ILE A 249 -20.75 15.67 30.18
N SER A 250 -20.55 16.58 29.21
CA SER A 250 -19.85 16.27 27.96
C SER A 250 -18.34 16.01 28.17
N PHE A 251 -17.67 15.40 27.23
CA PHE A 251 -16.21 15.18 27.31
C PHE A 251 -15.42 16.50 27.29
N LYS A 252 -15.90 17.49 26.54
CA LYS A 252 -15.30 18.82 26.51
C LYS A 252 -15.34 19.47 27.89
N GLU A 253 -16.52 19.50 28.54
CA GLU A 253 -16.68 20.02 29.91
C GLU A 253 -15.85 19.25 30.93
N TYR A 254 -15.70 17.94 30.73
CA TYR A 254 -14.87 17.12 31.60
C TYR A 254 -13.38 17.51 31.51
N ILE A 255 -12.86 17.68 30.28
CA ILE A 255 -11.49 18.14 30.06
C ILE A 255 -11.27 19.50 30.72
N GLU A 256 -12.17 20.46 30.48
CA GLU A 256 -12.04 21.81 31.02
C GLU A 256 -12.06 21.86 32.54
N LYS A 257 -12.77 20.94 33.22
CA LYS A 257 -12.97 20.99 34.67
C LYS A 257 -12.07 20.03 35.46
N TYR A 258 -11.68 18.91 34.89
CA TYR A 258 -11.09 17.79 35.65
C TYR A 258 -9.75 17.29 35.11
N VAL A 259 -9.25 17.78 33.97
CA VAL A 259 -7.99 17.34 33.40
C VAL A 259 -6.97 18.47 33.41
N SER A 260 -5.80 18.21 33.99
CA SER A 260 -4.74 19.21 34.02
C SER A 260 -4.09 19.37 32.63
N GLN A 261 -3.50 20.56 32.39
CA GLN A 261 -2.76 20.82 31.14
C GLN A 261 -1.60 19.80 30.97
N GLU A 262 -0.91 19.45 32.05
CA GLU A 262 0.16 18.47 32.06
C GLU A 262 -0.32 17.07 31.64
N ASP A 263 -1.52 16.65 32.09
CA ASP A 263 -2.10 15.37 31.70
C ASP A 263 -2.55 15.37 30.24
N LEU A 264 -3.04 16.50 29.73
CA LEU A 264 -3.38 16.66 28.31
C LEU A 264 -2.12 16.56 27.44
N GLU A 265 -1.02 17.18 27.84
CA GLU A 265 0.26 17.10 27.15
C GLU A 265 0.83 15.68 27.14
N LYS A 266 0.72 14.94 28.25
CA LYS A 266 1.09 13.52 28.33
C LYS A 266 0.23 12.62 27.43
N GLU A 267 -1.06 12.88 27.35
CA GLU A 267 -1.96 12.18 26.44
C GLU A 267 -1.65 12.55 24.97
N GLN A 268 -1.35 13.81 24.70
CA GLN A 268 -0.97 14.30 23.37
C GLN A 268 0.36 13.68 22.91
N ALA A 269 1.34 13.52 23.80
CA ALA A 269 2.60 12.84 23.49
C ALA A 269 2.44 11.36 23.10
N LYS A 270 1.37 10.69 23.52
CA LYS A 270 1.02 9.32 23.12
C LYS A 270 0.40 9.23 21.72
N ILE A 271 -0.08 10.36 21.19
CA ILE A 271 -0.84 10.43 19.92
C ILE A 271 0.12 10.57 18.72
N VAL A 272 1.41 10.78 18.95
CA VAL A 272 2.46 11.03 17.92
C VAL A 272 2.50 10.00 16.77
N ALA A 273 1.74 8.91 16.86
CA ALA A 273 1.73 7.85 15.85
C ALA A 273 0.44 7.73 15.00
N GLN A 274 -0.60 8.54 15.23
CA GLN A 274 -1.89 8.29 14.56
C GLN A 274 -2.56 9.56 14.03
N GLY A 275 -2.41 9.83 12.74
CA GLY A 275 -3.47 10.55 12.03
C GLY A 275 -3.18 11.89 11.39
N VAL A 276 -1.97 12.12 10.93
CA VAL A 276 -1.69 13.26 10.04
C VAL A 276 -1.97 12.83 8.61
N SER A 277 -2.75 13.64 7.87
CA SER A 277 -2.90 13.48 6.42
C SER A 277 -1.58 13.83 5.72
N ILE A 278 -0.67 12.85 5.67
CA ILE A 278 0.60 12.94 4.94
C ILE A 278 0.36 12.40 3.54
N LEU A 279 0.92 13.07 2.53
CA LEU A 279 0.87 12.57 1.16
C LEU A 279 1.44 11.16 1.08
N ASP A 280 0.76 10.26 0.36
CA ASP A 280 1.26 8.90 0.17
C ASP A 280 2.47 8.90 -0.77
N PRO A 281 3.67 8.47 -0.32
CA PRO A 281 4.87 8.51 -1.13
C PRO A 281 4.80 7.59 -2.36
N VAL A 282 4.03 6.49 -2.30
CA VAL A 282 3.82 5.61 -3.46
C VAL A 282 3.00 6.32 -4.53
N MET A 283 2.00 7.11 -4.13
CA MET A 283 1.25 7.95 -5.07
C MET A 283 2.14 9.01 -5.70
N ALA A 284 2.99 9.67 -4.92
CA ALA A 284 3.96 10.64 -5.44
C ALA A 284 4.91 10.00 -6.46
N GLU A 285 5.42 8.81 -6.16
CA GLU A 285 6.27 8.03 -7.07
C GLU A 285 5.54 7.67 -8.38
N ILE A 286 4.33 7.14 -8.28
CA ILE A 286 3.50 6.78 -9.44
C ILE A 286 3.27 8.02 -10.32
N VAL A 287 2.94 9.15 -9.73
CA VAL A 287 2.70 10.39 -10.49
C VAL A 287 3.97 10.85 -11.21
N CYS A 288 5.12 10.84 -10.53
CA CYS A 288 6.40 11.19 -11.15
C CYS A 288 6.74 10.25 -12.31
N ARG A 289 6.62 8.94 -12.12
CA ARG A 289 7.05 7.94 -13.12
C ARG A 289 6.07 7.79 -14.28
N TRP A 290 4.76 7.89 -14.04
CA TRP A 290 3.77 7.70 -15.10
C TRP A 290 3.49 8.96 -15.91
N PHE A 291 3.61 10.13 -15.29
CA PHE A 291 3.19 11.40 -15.87
C PHE A 291 4.29 12.47 -15.92
N GLY A 292 5.44 12.24 -15.28
CA GLY A 292 6.59 13.11 -15.30
C GLY A 292 7.55 12.87 -16.46
N GLN A 293 8.61 13.65 -16.51
CA GLN A 293 9.76 13.45 -17.40
C GLN A 293 10.95 12.96 -16.57
N GLU A 294 11.81 12.13 -17.15
CA GLU A 294 13.09 11.79 -16.53
C GLU A 294 13.93 13.05 -16.31
N ASN A 295 14.45 13.22 -15.09
CA ASN A 295 15.19 14.42 -14.69
C ASN A 295 14.46 15.72 -15.04
N GLY A 296 13.13 15.69 -15.01
CA GLY A 296 12.27 16.82 -15.32
C GLY A 296 12.11 17.78 -14.14
N LYS A 297 11.29 18.81 -14.34
CA LYS A 297 10.93 19.79 -13.31
C LYS A 297 9.52 19.54 -12.83
N ALA A 298 9.37 19.23 -11.55
CA ALA A 298 8.08 19.02 -10.89
C ALA A 298 7.78 20.13 -9.89
N PHE A 299 6.52 20.47 -9.69
CA PHE A 299 6.15 21.50 -8.72
C PHE A 299 4.79 21.27 -8.09
N ASP A 300 4.54 21.95 -6.97
CA ASP A 300 3.28 21.98 -6.25
C ASP A 300 3.00 23.37 -5.70
N CYS A 301 1.80 23.91 -5.97
CA CYS A 301 1.37 25.21 -5.45
C CYS A 301 0.65 25.11 -4.08
N PHE A 302 0.40 23.90 -3.55
CA PHE A 302 -0.11 23.63 -2.22
C PHE A 302 0.74 22.54 -1.55
N ALA A 303 2.04 22.78 -1.46
CA ALA A 303 3.05 21.75 -1.23
C ALA A 303 2.88 20.98 0.10
N GLY A 304 2.33 21.61 1.13
CA GLY A 304 2.06 20.96 2.41
C GLY A 304 3.32 20.40 3.06
N ASP A 305 3.44 19.08 3.12
CA ASP A 305 4.63 18.41 3.67
C ASP A 305 5.75 18.21 2.63
N SER A 306 6.87 17.63 3.09
CA SER A 306 8.05 17.43 2.24
C SER A 306 8.00 16.18 1.35
N VAL A 307 6.98 15.32 1.47
CA VAL A 307 6.99 13.99 0.84
C VAL A 307 7.09 14.07 -0.68
N PHE A 308 6.28 14.91 -1.33
CA PHE A 308 6.35 14.99 -2.79
C PHE A 308 7.70 15.52 -3.28
N GLY A 309 8.20 16.58 -2.67
CA GLY A 309 9.51 17.15 -3.06
C GLY A 309 10.64 16.17 -2.82
N PHE A 310 10.63 15.47 -1.70
CA PHE A 310 11.60 14.43 -1.40
C PHE A 310 11.57 13.30 -2.45
N VAL A 311 10.37 12.73 -2.72
CA VAL A 311 10.21 11.65 -3.70
C VAL A 311 10.61 12.11 -5.10
N ALA A 312 10.19 13.31 -5.53
CA ALA A 312 10.54 13.87 -6.83
C ALA A 312 12.06 14.03 -6.99
N ALA A 313 12.73 14.63 -5.99
CA ALA A 313 14.17 14.83 -6.01
C ALA A 313 14.95 13.51 -5.93
N TYR A 314 14.49 12.55 -5.13
CA TYR A 314 15.07 11.20 -5.06
C TYR A 314 15.02 10.49 -6.42
N LEU A 315 13.96 10.71 -7.19
CA LEU A 315 13.80 10.19 -8.55
C LEU A 315 14.53 11.01 -9.63
N GLY A 316 15.38 11.96 -9.23
CA GLY A 316 16.20 12.77 -10.14
C GLY A 316 15.53 14.03 -10.69
N ASN A 317 14.31 14.37 -10.24
CA ASN A 317 13.62 15.58 -10.69
C ASN A 317 14.10 16.83 -9.91
N ASP A 318 13.98 18.00 -10.53
CA ASP A 318 14.11 19.30 -9.87
C ASP A 318 12.73 19.74 -9.35
N PHE A 319 12.60 19.90 -8.02
CA PHE A 319 11.31 20.20 -7.40
C PHE A 319 11.21 21.62 -6.84
N THR A 320 10.07 22.27 -7.06
CA THR A 320 9.72 23.54 -6.40
C THR A 320 8.34 23.44 -5.77
N GLY A 321 8.23 23.58 -4.45
CA GLY A 321 6.99 23.67 -3.70
C GLY A 321 6.69 25.08 -3.22
N VAL A 322 5.41 25.49 -3.23
CA VAL A 322 4.94 26.70 -2.53
C VAL A 322 4.11 26.28 -1.33
N GLU A 323 4.50 26.70 -0.15
CA GLU A 323 3.84 26.42 1.12
C GLU A 323 3.55 27.72 1.88
N LEU A 324 2.30 27.89 2.27
CA LEU A 324 1.82 29.12 2.91
C LEU A 324 2.43 29.35 4.30
N ARG A 325 2.65 28.27 5.06
CA ARG A 325 3.11 28.33 6.45
C ARG A 325 4.61 28.37 6.54
N GLU A 326 5.17 29.46 7.08
CA GLU A 326 6.61 29.68 7.20
C GLU A 326 7.33 28.53 7.90
N LYS A 327 6.81 28.10 9.06
CA LYS A 327 7.38 26.98 9.83
C LYS A 327 7.44 25.68 9.01
N GLN A 328 6.40 25.39 8.22
CA GLN A 328 6.35 24.20 7.39
C GLN A 328 7.33 24.29 6.21
N ALA A 329 7.37 25.43 5.53
CA ALA A 329 8.31 25.65 4.44
C ALA A 329 9.78 25.53 4.91
N ALA A 330 10.10 26.08 6.08
CA ALA A 330 11.44 25.95 6.69
C ALA A 330 11.79 24.48 6.98
N LEU A 331 10.87 23.74 7.62
CA LEU A 331 11.06 22.32 7.94
C LEU A 331 11.20 21.45 6.68
N ASN A 332 10.41 21.75 5.65
CA ASN A 332 10.51 21.05 4.37
C ASN A 332 11.89 21.25 3.72
N ASN A 333 12.42 22.48 3.74
CA ASN A 333 13.75 22.78 3.21
C ASN A 333 14.86 22.09 4.00
N GLU A 334 14.73 21.99 5.33
CA GLU A 334 15.67 21.23 6.17
C GLU A 334 15.71 19.74 5.76
N ARG A 335 14.54 19.14 5.48
CA ARG A 335 14.43 17.73 5.10
C ARG A 335 14.95 17.40 3.71
N VAL A 336 14.92 18.34 2.81
CA VAL A 336 15.43 18.17 1.44
C VAL A 336 16.80 18.80 1.26
N GLU A 337 17.50 19.14 2.35
CA GLU A 337 18.84 19.73 2.28
C GLU A 337 19.78 18.80 1.50
N GLY A 338 20.51 19.35 0.54
CA GLY A 338 21.39 18.59 -0.35
C GLY A 338 20.70 17.88 -1.53
N MET A 339 19.36 17.98 -1.65
CA MET A 339 18.60 17.43 -2.76
C MET A 339 18.20 18.52 -3.76
N ASN A 340 17.83 18.14 -4.98
CA ASN A 340 17.27 19.06 -5.99
C ASN A 340 15.80 19.41 -5.69
N ALA A 341 15.53 19.93 -4.51
CA ALA A 341 14.21 20.34 -4.08
C ALA A 341 14.30 21.63 -3.25
N ARG A 342 13.30 22.49 -3.38
CA ARG A 342 13.16 23.71 -2.58
C ARG A 342 11.70 24.03 -2.29
N TYR A 343 11.47 24.66 -1.15
CA TYR A 343 10.16 25.15 -0.75
C TYR A 343 10.20 26.65 -0.52
N ILE A 344 9.27 27.34 -1.15
CA ILE A 344 9.09 28.79 -1.08
C ILE A 344 7.95 29.07 -0.11
N CYS A 345 8.18 29.92 0.89
CA CYS A 345 7.14 30.37 1.80
C CYS A 345 6.35 31.51 1.14
N ASP A 346 5.20 31.19 0.57
CA ASP A 346 4.27 32.17 -0.02
C ASP A 346 2.89 31.54 -0.21
N ASP A 347 1.91 32.37 -0.60
CA ASP A 347 0.59 31.96 -1.03
C ASP A 347 0.67 31.22 -2.37
N GLY A 348 0.03 30.05 -2.47
CA GLY A 348 -0.06 29.27 -3.70
C GLY A 348 -0.61 30.06 -4.90
N GLN A 349 -1.44 31.08 -4.64
CA GLN A 349 -1.93 31.99 -5.68
C GLN A 349 -0.80 32.79 -6.37
N ASN A 350 0.35 32.92 -5.71
CA ASN A 350 1.52 33.65 -6.22
C ASN A 350 2.52 32.74 -6.97
N VAL A 351 2.21 31.48 -7.21
CA VAL A 351 3.14 30.50 -7.81
C VAL A 351 3.80 30.98 -9.09
N ALA A 352 3.07 31.69 -9.95
CA ALA A 352 3.60 32.26 -11.21
C ALA A 352 4.57 33.44 -11.01
N GLN A 353 4.75 33.95 -9.78
CA GLN A 353 5.79 34.95 -9.47
C GLN A 353 7.14 34.29 -9.14
N HIS A 354 7.12 33.00 -8.79
CA HIS A 354 8.29 32.23 -8.36
C HIS A 354 8.78 31.23 -9.41
N ILE A 355 7.94 30.87 -10.36
CA ILE A 355 8.21 29.89 -11.40
C ILE A 355 7.94 30.52 -12.76
N GLU A 356 8.94 30.47 -13.65
CA GLU A 356 8.84 31.01 -15.00
C GLU A 356 7.73 30.31 -15.80
N PRO A 357 7.02 31.04 -16.67
CA PRO A 357 6.03 30.46 -17.55
C PRO A 357 6.60 29.35 -18.41
N GLU A 358 5.79 28.29 -18.65
CA GLU A 358 6.14 27.16 -19.51
C GLU A 358 7.51 26.50 -19.22
N SER A 359 7.92 26.49 -17.95
CA SER A 359 9.21 25.96 -17.50
C SER A 359 9.13 24.59 -16.83
N GLN A 360 7.94 24.16 -16.39
CA GLN A 360 7.75 22.96 -15.60
C GLN A 360 7.24 21.78 -16.43
N ASP A 361 7.60 20.56 -16.03
CA ASP A 361 7.27 19.31 -16.73
C ASP A 361 6.12 18.56 -16.07
N LEU A 362 5.88 18.76 -14.76
CA LEU A 362 4.82 18.08 -14.02
C LEU A 362 4.27 18.97 -12.90
N LEU A 363 2.97 19.16 -12.86
CA LEU A 363 2.25 19.63 -11.69
C LEU A 363 1.64 18.42 -10.95
N PHE A 364 1.94 18.28 -9.66
CA PHE A 364 1.20 17.38 -8.81
C PHE A 364 0.83 18.11 -7.52
N SER A 365 -0.44 18.06 -7.14
CA SER A 365 -0.93 18.77 -5.95
C SER A 365 -2.04 17.99 -5.25
N CYS A 366 -2.05 18.09 -3.94
CA CYS A 366 -3.16 17.69 -3.09
C CYS A 366 -3.65 18.93 -2.32
N PRO A 367 -4.52 19.74 -2.90
CA PRO A 367 -4.98 20.99 -2.29
C PRO A 367 -5.78 20.74 -1.01
N PRO A 368 -5.96 21.75 -0.14
CA PRO A 368 -6.84 21.66 1.02
C PRO A 368 -8.27 21.21 0.65
N TYR A 369 -8.94 20.54 1.59
CA TYR A 369 -10.30 20.02 1.42
C TYR A 369 -11.32 20.91 2.16
N PHE A 370 -11.41 22.17 1.79
CA PHE A 370 -12.29 23.17 2.38
C PHE A 370 -12.24 23.14 3.93
N ASP A 371 -13.35 22.83 4.59
CA ASP A 371 -13.52 22.88 6.05
C ASP A 371 -13.22 21.53 6.75
N LEU A 372 -12.60 20.56 6.08
CA LEU A 372 -12.23 19.27 6.70
C LEU A 372 -11.07 19.40 7.66
N GLU A 373 -10.07 20.20 7.29
CA GLU A 373 -8.86 20.45 8.07
C GLU A 373 -8.60 21.95 8.07
N LYS A 374 -8.14 22.50 9.18
CA LYS A 374 -7.73 23.90 9.27
C LYS A 374 -6.21 23.94 9.47
N TYR A 375 -5.50 24.48 8.50
CA TYR A 375 -4.03 24.49 8.51
C TYR A 375 -3.43 25.71 9.19
N SER A 376 -4.09 26.87 9.11
CA SER A 376 -3.66 28.11 9.78
C SER A 376 -4.83 29.07 10.03
N ASP A 377 -4.54 30.18 10.74
CA ASP A 377 -5.47 31.28 10.93
C ASP A 377 -5.26 32.41 9.91
N LEU A 378 -4.40 32.20 8.92
CA LEU A 378 -4.15 33.20 7.89
C LEU A 378 -5.38 33.43 7.02
N PRO A 379 -5.68 34.69 6.66
CA PRO A 379 -6.89 35.01 5.89
C PRO A 379 -6.86 34.46 4.45
N ASN A 380 -5.69 34.19 3.92
CA ASN A 380 -5.45 33.60 2.59
C ASN A 380 -5.26 32.07 2.62
N ASP A 381 -5.41 31.43 3.80
CA ASP A 381 -5.47 29.97 3.89
C ASP A 381 -6.77 29.47 3.29
N ALA A 382 -6.70 28.63 2.27
CA ALA A 382 -7.88 28.08 1.62
C ALA A 382 -8.76 27.28 2.60
N SER A 383 -8.20 26.63 3.62
CA SER A 383 -8.95 25.89 4.63
C SER A 383 -9.64 26.78 5.67
N ASN A 384 -9.33 28.07 5.70
CA ASN A 384 -9.87 29.04 6.68
C ASN A 384 -10.91 29.99 6.06
N GLN A 385 -11.52 29.63 4.93
CA GLN A 385 -12.50 30.46 4.25
C GLN A 385 -13.90 30.33 4.85
N GLY A 386 -14.65 31.44 4.84
CA GLY A 386 -16.01 31.49 5.37
C GLY A 386 -17.07 30.86 4.48
N SER A 387 -16.78 30.69 3.18
CA SER A 387 -17.67 30.07 2.20
C SER A 387 -16.93 29.14 1.26
N TYR A 388 -17.67 28.19 0.66
CA TYR A 388 -17.11 27.30 -0.34
C TYR A 388 -16.72 28.05 -1.62
N GLU A 389 -17.43 29.10 -1.96
CA GLU A 389 -17.15 29.96 -3.11
C GLU A 389 -15.80 30.69 -2.95
N ASP A 390 -15.51 31.23 -1.77
CA ASP A 390 -14.24 31.89 -1.47
C ASP A 390 -13.08 30.88 -1.51
N PHE A 391 -13.30 29.68 -0.97
CA PHE A 391 -12.34 28.58 -1.05
C PHE A 391 -12.00 28.23 -2.52
N ILE A 392 -13.02 28.00 -3.37
CA ILE A 392 -12.82 27.69 -4.79
C ILE A 392 -12.12 28.82 -5.52
N LYS A 393 -12.38 30.07 -5.15
CA LYS A 393 -11.70 31.22 -5.76
C LYS A 393 -10.18 31.23 -5.54
N ILE A 394 -9.74 30.84 -4.35
CA ILE A 394 -8.30 30.68 -4.06
C ILE A 394 -7.71 29.58 -4.95
N LEU A 395 -8.39 28.44 -5.09
CA LEU A 395 -7.93 27.35 -5.95
C LEU A 395 -7.91 27.75 -7.43
N GLU A 396 -8.91 28.48 -7.91
CA GLU A 396 -8.93 29.01 -9.28
C GLU A 396 -7.70 29.88 -9.56
N ASN A 397 -7.38 30.80 -8.65
CA ASN A 397 -6.22 31.68 -8.82
C ASN A 397 -4.91 30.89 -8.81
N ALA A 398 -4.72 29.99 -7.84
CA ALA A 398 -3.51 29.18 -7.70
C ALA A 398 -3.30 28.25 -8.90
N PHE A 399 -4.33 27.50 -9.31
CA PHE A 399 -4.20 26.59 -10.45
C PHE A 399 -4.12 27.30 -11.80
N THR A 400 -4.70 28.49 -11.95
CA THR A 400 -4.48 29.34 -13.13
C THR A 400 -3.02 29.72 -13.25
N GLY A 401 -2.39 30.19 -12.16
CA GLY A 401 -0.96 30.46 -12.11
C GLY A 401 -0.12 29.20 -12.38
N ALA A 402 -0.48 28.08 -11.75
CA ALA A 402 0.23 26.82 -11.93
C ALA A 402 0.19 26.31 -13.38
N VAL A 403 -0.97 26.35 -14.06
CA VAL A 403 -1.09 25.94 -15.45
C VAL A 403 -0.27 26.82 -16.39
N SER A 404 -0.08 28.12 -16.06
CA SER A 404 0.80 29.00 -16.86
C SER A 404 2.27 28.61 -16.75
N CYS A 405 2.71 28.04 -15.62
CA CYS A 405 4.07 27.56 -15.42
C CYS A 405 4.35 26.22 -16.12
N LEU A 406 3.31 25.44 -16.45
CA LEU A 406 3.43 24.13 -17.06
C LEU A 406 3.67 24.24 -18.57
N LYS A 407 4.67 23.52 -19.08
CA LYS A 407 4.97 23.44 -20.52
C LYS A 407 3.80 22.83 -21.31
N GLU A 408 3.79 23.08 -22.61
CA GLU A 408 2.91 22.35 -23.53
C GLU A 408 3.26 20.84 -23.57
N ASN A 409 2.26 20.00 -23.79
CA ASN A 409 2.34 18.53 -23.83
C ASN A 409 2.83 17.93 -22.49
N ARG A 410 2.31 18.45 -21.38
CA ARG A 410 2.64 17.99 -20.02
C ARG A 410 1.39 17.70 -19.21
N PHE A 411 1.57 16.92 -18.16
CA PHE A 411 0.51 16.50 -17.26
C PHE A 411 0.42 17.35 -16.00
N ALA A 412 -0.81 17.47 -15.51
CA ALA A 412 -1.10 17.90 -14.14
C ALA A 412 -1.92 16.80 -13.46
N ALA A 413 -1.53 16.38 -12.28
CA ALA A 413 -2.21 15.39 -11.45
C ALA A 413 -2.71 16.05 -10.16
N ILE A 414 -4.00 15.93 -9.86
CA ILE A 414 -4.60 16.56 -8.67
C ILE A 414 -5.31 15.50 -7.86
N CYS A 415 -4.85 15.30 -6.62
CA CYS A 415 -5.48 14.36 -5.69
C CYS A 415 -6.55 15.10 -4.88
N VAL A 416 -7.80 14.71 -5.05
CA VAL A 416 -8.95 15.33 -4.38
C VAL A 416 -10.04 14.32 -4.03
N GLY A 417 -10.97 14.75 -3.19
CA GLY A 417 -12.15 13.96 -2.89
C GLY A 417 -13.30 14.86 -2.49
N ASP A 418 -14.50 14.54 -2.97
CA ASP A 418 -15.69 15.33 -2.67
C ASP A 418 -15.94 15.47 -1.17
N VAL A 419 -16.32 16.67 -0.78
CA VAL A 419 -16.60 17.10 0.59
C VAL A 419 -18.09 17.34 0.73
N ARG A 420 -18.66 16.97 1.88
CA ARG A 420 -20.06 17.27 2.21
C ARG A 420 -20.17 18.54 3.01
N ASP A 421 -21.12 19.38 2.62
CA ASP A 421 -21.59 20.46 3.46
C ASP A 421 -22.15 19.89 4.79
N LYS A 422 -21.60 20.35 5.90
CA LYS A 422 -21.97 19.90 7.25
C LYS A 422 -23.41 20.26 7.63
N ASN A 423 -23.95 21.35 7.05
CA ASN A 423 -25.27 21.85 7.33
C ASN A 423 -26.36 21.12 6.54
N THR A 424 -26.17 20.98 5.25
CA THR A 424 -27.17 20.40 4.33
C THR A 424 -26.93 18.89 4.11
N GLY A 425 -25.71 18.42 4.23
CA GLY A 425 -25.30 17.03 3.96
C GLY A 425 -25.14 16.68 2.50
N PHE A 426 -25.34 17.61 1.56
CA PHE A 426 -25.05 17.42 0.15
C PHE A 426 -23.55 17.54 -0.14
N TYR A 427 -23.09 16.99 -1.25
CA TYR A 427 -21.74 17.24 -1.75
C TYR A 427 -21.65 18.60 -2.43
N TYR A 428 -20.46 19.24 -2.30
CA TYR A 428 -20.14 20.48 -3.03
C TYR A 428 -19.72 20.25 -4.49
N ASP A 429 -19.56 18.99 -4.93
CA ASP A 429 -18.99 18.64 -6.25
C ASP A 429 -17.56 19.18 -6.45
N PHE A 430 -16.73 19.02 -5.43
CA PHE A 430 -15.35 19.50 -5.45
C PHE A 430 -14.53 18.93 -6.61
N CYS A 431 -14.67 17.64 -6.91
CA CYS A 431 -14.05 17.02 -8.07
C CYS A 431 -14.51 17.66 -9.39
N GLY A 432 -15.78 18.04 -9.51
CA GLY A 432 -16.33 18.76 -10.66
C GLY A 432 -15.73 20.16 -10.81
N ASP A 433 -15.59 20.89 -9.70
CA ASP A 433 -15.00 22.23 -9.71
C ASP A 433 -13.51 22.20 -10.12
N ILE A 434 -12.72 21.24 -9.65
CA ILE A 434 -11.33 21.06 -10.12
C ILE A 434 -11.31 20.79 -11.62
N LYS A 435 -12.17 19.87 -12.13
CA LYS A 435 -12.27 19.60 -13.57
C LYS A 435 -12.64 20.86 -14.36
N ARG A 436 -13.52 21.71 -13.83
CA ARG A 436 -13.90 23.00 -14.42
C ARG A 436 -12.73 23.98 -14.46
N ILE A 437 -11.99 24.14 -13.35
CA ILE A 437 -10.84 25.05 -13.26
C ILE A 437 -9.78 24.68 -14.31
N PHE A 438 -9.38 23.42 -14.39
CA PHE A 438 -8.37 22.98 -15.35
C PHE A 438 -8.86 23.14 -16.81
N LYS A 439 -10.14 22.86 -17.09
CA LYS A 439 -10.75 23.06 -18.41
C LYS A 439 -10.73 24.54 -18.83
N GLN A 440 -11.03 25.45 -17.93
CA GLN A 440 -11.00 26.91 -18.20
C GLN A 440 -9.60 27.39 -18.53
N ASN A 441 -8.57 26.73 -17.97
CA ASN A 441 -7.16 27.01 -18.23
C ASN A 441 -6.56 26.20 -19.40
N GLY A 442 -7.40 25.65 -20.30
CA GLY A 442 -6.97 24.99 -21.54
C GLY A 442 -6.51 23.55 -21.39
N MET A 443 -6.59 22.95 -20.20
CA MET A 443 -6.27 21.54 -19.97
C MET A 443 -7.52 20.66 -20.07
N ARG A 444 -7.33 19.38 -20.40
CA ARG A 444 -8.42 18.41 -20.47
C ARG A 444 -8.15 17.22 -19.55
N LEU A 445 -9.19 16.72 -18.90
CA LEU A 445 -9.11 15.47 -18.14
C LEU A 445 -8.69 14.34 -19.07
N TYR A 446 -7.61 13.67 -18.72
CA TYR A 446 -7.01 12.60 -19.51
C TYR A 446 -7.21 11.23 -18.84
N ASN A 447 -6.96 11.14 -17.52
CA ASN A 447 -7.28 9.97 -16.71
C ASN A 447 -8.00 10.41 -15.43
N GLU A 448 -8.85 9.52 -14.92
CA GLU A 448 -9.40 9.57 -13.57
C GLU A 448 -9.09 8.25 -12.89
N ILE A 449 -8.33 8.31 -11.79
CA ILE A 449 -7.89 7.15 -11.03
C ILE A 449 -8.53 7.24 -9.65
N ILE A 450 -9.17 6.14 -9.23
CA ILE A 450 -9.77 6.00 -7.90
C ILE A 450 -8.75 5.35 -6.98
N LEU A 451 -8.40 6.04 -5.92
CA LEU A 451 -7.51 5.53 -4.85
C LEU A 451 -8.39 4.98 -3.73
N VAL A 452 -8.45 3.67 -3.57
CA VAL A 452 -9.21 3.04 -2.49
C VAL A 452 -8.37 3.07 -1.22
N GLU A 453 -8.92 3.66 -0.15
CA GLU A 453 -8.23 3.88 1.12
C GLU A 453 -8.69 2.91 2.21
N GLN A 454 -7.90 2.82 3.27
CA GLN A 454 -8.28 2.06 4.47
C GLN A 454 -9.53 2.65 5.11
N THR A 455 -10.47 1.79 5.49
CA THR A 455 -11.71 2.22 6.14
C THR A 455 -11.49 2.76 7.55
N ALA A 456 -10.44 2.33 8.25
CA ALA A 456 -10.05 2.78 9.58
C ALA A 456 -11.27 3.00 10.51
N SER A 457 -11.35 4.18 11.15
CA SER A 457 -12.48 4.53 12.02
C SER A 457 -13.81 4.76 11.26
N THR A 458 -13.79 4.83 9.94
CA THR A 458 -14.98 5.03 9.10
C THR A 458 -15.93 3.84 9.19
N ALA A 459 -15.40 2.61 9.29
CA ALA A 459 -16.19 1.40 9.47
C ALA A 459 -17.09 1.48 10.73
N LEU A 460 -16.56 2.00 11.83
CA LEU A 460 -17.31 2.17 13.08
C LEU A 460 -18.48 3.18 12.98
N ARG A 461 -18.41 4.09 12.01
CA ARG A 461 -19.41 5.15 11.80
C ARG A 461 -20.39 4.83 10.68
N ALA A 462 -20.10 3.81 9.86
CA ALA A 462 -20.87 3.50 8.66
C ALA A 462 -22.35 3.20 8.95
N SER A 463 -22.64 2.41 10.00
CA SER A 463 -24.03 2.12 10.39
C SER A 463 -24.81 3.38 10.75
N ARG A 464 -24.22 4.28 11.55
CA ARG A 464 -24.83 5.57 11.92
C ARG A 464 -25.03 6.51 10.72
N TYR A 465 -24.13 6.45 9.72
CA TYR A 465 -24.31 7.20 8.48
C TYR A 465 -25.51 6.69 7.68
N MET A 466 -25.78 5.38 7.72
CA MET A 466 -26.92 4.78 7.05
C MET A 466 -28.27 5.18 7.64
N ASP A 467 -28.36 5.65 8.88
CA ASP A 467 -29.61 6.20 9.45
C ASP A 467 -30.13 7.39 8.61
N SER A 468 -29.21 8.18 8.07
CA SER A 468 -29.47 9.29 7.14
C SER A 468 -29.22 8.94 5.68
N ARG A 469 -29.05 7.65 5.33
CA ARG A 469 -28.74 7.14 3.98
C ARG A 469 -27.46 7.73 3.40
N LYS A 470 -26.50 8.11 4.25
CA LYS A 470 -25.17 8.55 3.82
C LYS A 470 -24.24 7.35 3.73
N VAL A 471 -23.61 7.17 2.60
CA VAL A 471 -22.56 6.15 2.40
C VAL A 471 -21.23 6.73 2.87
N ALA A 472 -20.48 5.94 3.62
CA ALA A 472 -19.12 6.32 4.04
C ALA A 472 -18.16 6.29 2.85
N LYS A 473 -17.46 7.42 2.62
CA LYS A 473 -16.48 7.53 1.53
C LYS A 473 -15.17 6.86 1.96
N THR A 474 -14.63 5.99 1.10
CA THR A 474 -13.40 5.22 1.32
C THR A 474 -12.44 5.31 0.14
N HIS A 475 -12.50 6.41 -0.60
CA HIS A 475 -11.64 6.63 -1.77
C HIS A 475 -11.39 8.13 -2.00
N GLN A 476 -10.31 8.41 -2.72
CA GLN A 476 -10.00 9.70 -3.31
C GLN A 476 -9.91 9.56 -4.84
N HIS A 477 -9.88 10.71 -5.53
CA HIS A 477 -9.70 10.79 -6.97
C HIS A 477 -8.33 11.39 -7.27
N LEU A 478 -7.54 10.73 -8.09
CA LEU A 478 -6.40 11.33 -8.76
C LEU A 478 -6.86 11.75 -10.16
N LEU A 479 -7.12 13.03 -10.33
CA LEU A 479 -7.55 13.63 -11.59
C LEU A 479 -6.30 14.02 -12.38
N VAL A 480 -6.09 13.40 -13.53
CA VAL A 480 -4.93 13.65 -14.39
C VAL A 480 -5.36 14.42 -15.62
N PHE A 481 -4.85 15.63 -15.77
CA PHE A 481 -5.11 16.53 -16.87
C PHE A 481 -3.92 16.58 -17.82
N PHE A 482 -4.18 16.84 -19.09
CA PHE A 482 -3.16 17.04 -20.10
C PHE A 482 -3.32 18.40 -20.79
N LYS A 483 -2.19 19.12 -20.92
CA LYS A 483 -2.06 20.38 -21.66
C LYS A 483 -1.48 20.05 -23.04
N GLY A 484 -2.15 20.44 -24.14
CA GLY A 484 -1.64 20.27 -25.48
C GLY A 484 -2.24 19.10 -26.29
N ASP A 485 -1.47 18.52 -27.21
CA ASP A 485 -1.92 17.46 -28.14
C ASP A 485 -1.54 16.05 -27.65
N PRO A 486 -2.52 15.20 -27.27
CA PRO A 486 -2.26 13.85 -26.79
C PRO A 486 -1.51 12.94 -27.79
N LYS A 487 -1.56 13.24 -29.09
CA LYS A 487 -0.81 12.48 -30.10
C LYS A 487 0.72 12.58 -29.93
N LYS A 488 1.18 13.61 -29.25
CA LYS A 488 2.61 13.83 -28.99
C LYS A 488 3.14 13.03 -27.81
N ILE A 489 2.28 12.50 -26.92
CA ILE A 489 2.68 11.78 -25.71
C ILE A 489 3.70 10.67 -26.03
N LYS A 490 3.40 9.79 -26.99
CA LYS A 490 4.30 8.68 -27.34
C LYS A 490 5.69 9.11 -27.83
N LYS A 491 5.82 10.34 -28.31
CA LYS A 491 7.09 10.89 -28.80
C LYS A 491 7.85 11.63 -27.71
N GLU A 492 7.14 12.31 -26.82
CA GLU A 492 7.71 13.20 -25.83
C GLU A 492 7.94 12.53 -24.48
N PHE A 493 7.29 11.40 -24.22
CA PHE A 493 7.46 10.62 -23.00
C PHE A 493 8.22 9.32 -23.28
N PRO A 494 9.22 8.96 -22.47
CA PRO A 494 9.92 7.68 -22.59
C PRO A 494 8.97 6.52 -22.29
N LYS A 495 9.41 5.30 -22.67
CA LYS A 495 8.73 4.10 -22.18
C LYS A 495 8.90 3.99 -20.68
N ILE A 496 7.81 3.69 -19.99
CA ILE A 496 7.87 3.41 -18.56
C ILE A 496 8.42 1.98 -18.42
N GLU A 497 9.64 1.87 -17.89
CA GLU A 497 10.29 0.61 -17.52
C GLU A 497 10.87 0.81 -16.13
N TYR A 498 10.30 0.13 -15.15
CA TYR A 498 10.73 0.16 -13.76
C TYR A 498 11.47 -1.13 -13.42
N THR A 499 12.59 -1.04 -12.70
CA THR A 499 13.27 -2.19 -12.09
C THR A 499 13.39 -1.98 -10.58
N GLU A 500 13.19 -3.04 -9.77
CA GLU A 500 13.30 -2.95 -8.29
C GLU A 500 14.66 -2.43 -7.81
N GLU A 501 15.70 -2.59 -8.62
CA GLU A 501 17.05 -2.08 -8.35
C GLU A 501 17.11 -0.54 -8.23
N ASP A 502 16.14 0.19 -8.78
CA ASP A 502 16.16 1.65 -8.79
C ASP A 502 15.96 2.29 -7.41
N LEU A 503 15.46 1.56 -6.41
CA LEU A 503 15.41 2.03 -5.02
C LEU A 503 16.59 1.54 -4.15
N SER A 504 17.39 0.59 -4.64
CA SER A 504 18.52 0.03 -3.87
C SER A 504 19.87 0.71 -4.15
N LYS A 505 19.96 1.58 -5.17
CA LYS A 505 21.22 2.15 -5.66
C LYS A 505 21.80 3.32 -4.86
N THR A 506 21.20 3.71 -3.73
CA THR A 506 21.64 4.91 -2.98
C THR A 506 22.41 4.64 -1.69
N ASP A 507 22.76 3.39 -1.37
CA ASP A 507 23.54 3.07 -0.16
C ASP A 507 25.05 2.96 -0.39
N SER A 508 25.55 3.25 -1.60
CA SER A 508 26.97 3.31 -1.91
C SER A 508 27.41 4.71 -2.36
N GLY A 509 27.37 5.64 -1.42
CA GLY A 509 28.09 6.92 -1.52
C GLY A 509 29.59 6.72 -1.31
N GLU A 510 30.26 6.01 -2.20
CA GLU A 510 31.70 6.08 -2.29
C GLU A 510 32.10 7.34 -3.06
N THR A 511 32.43 8.38 -2.31
CA THR A 511 33.27 9.47 -2.79
C THR A 511 34.69 8.93 -3.04
N GLY A 512 34.89 8.41 -4.22
CA GLY A 512 36.21 8.07 -4.73
C GLY A 512 36.85 9.27 -5.39
N SER A 513 37.44 10.16 -4.61
CA SER A 513 38.48 11.07 -5.13
C SER A 513 39.82 10.39 -4.98
N GLU A 514 40.26 9.66 -5.96
CA GLU A 514 41.69 9.42 -6.16
C GLU A 514 42.21 10.38 -7.20
N SER A 515 42.94 11.38 -6.69
CA SER A 515 43.87 12.19 -7.44
C SER A 515 45.08 11.33 -7.80
N GLU A 516 45.25 10.97 -9.05
CA GLU A 516 46.55 10.57 -9.55
C GLU A 516 47.36 11.83 -9.88
N ILE A 517 48.44 11.98 -9.11
CA ILE A 517 49.59 12.84 -9.42
C ILE A 517 50.58 11.94 -10.18
N GLU A 518 50.81 12.24 -11.45
CA GLU A 518 52.13 12.35 -12.07
C GLU A 518 52.02 13.01 -13.44
#